data_621dad33c76e3112b61d952a95407274
#
_entry.id   621dad33c76e3112b61d952a95407274
#
_cell.length_a   1.000
_cell.length_b   1.000
_cell.length_c   1.000
_cell.angle_alpha   90.00
_cell.angle_beta   90.00
_cell.angle_gamma   90.00
#
_symmetry.space_group_name_H-M   'P 1'
#
loop_
_entity.id
_entity.type
_entity.pdbx_description
1 polymer ?
#
loop_
_entity_poly.entity_id
_entity_poly.type
_entity_poly.pdbx_seq_one_letter_code
_entity_poly.pdbx_strand_id
1 'polypeptide(L)'
;MRSYLVVGNQTLDSPELAEAVRERMATGPATFHIVVPATPVQRGLTWDEDEARAAAQARLADALERFRSSGATVSGEIGHRDPVEATEDALRGRDVDEVLLSTLPPGISRWLGQDVPTRLKGSILVPVTVITALRQSVSTARA
;
A
#
# COMPACT_ATOMS: atom_id res chain seq x y z
N MET A 1 -1.17 -6.29 -21.03
CA MET A 1 -1.82 -5.95 -19.76
C MET A 1 -0.79 -5.35 -18.81
N ARG A 2 -1.13 -4.25 -18.20
CA ARG A 2 -0.20 -3.62 -17.26
C ARG A 2 -0.38 -4.19 -15.87
N SER A 3 0.71 -4.24 -15.14
CA SER A 3 0.73 -4.83 -13.80
C SER A 3 1.26 -3.81 -12.81
N TYR A 4 0.54 -3.65 -11.71
CA TYR A 4 0.86 -2.66 -10.69
C TYR A 4 1.04 -3.33 -9.35
N LEU A 5 2.02 -2.84 -8.58
CA LEU A 5 2.20 -3.26 -7.19
C LEU A 5 1.75 -2.11 -6.30
N VAL A 6 0.81 -2.37 -5.42
CA VAL A 6 0.32 -1.37 -4.46
C VAL A 6 0.92 -1.71 -3.11
N VAL A 7 1.65 -0.76 -2.54
CA VAL A 7 2.25 -0.94 -1.22
C VAL A 7 1.58 0.05 -0.28
N GLY A 8 0.91 -0.43 0.73
CA GLY A 8 0.21 0.42 1.67
C GLY A 8 -0.22 -0.35 2.89
N ASN A 9 -0.61 0.36 3.92
CA ASN A 9 -1.12 -0.23 5.15
C ASN A 9 -2.37 0.55 5.59
N GLN A 10 -2.20 1.62 6.35
CA GLN A 10 -3.33 2.36 6.90
C GLN A 10 -4.12 3.14 5.85
N THR A 11 -3.54 3.39 4.70
CA THR A 11 -4.16 4.23 3.68
C THR A 11 -4.77 3.46 2.52
N LEU A 12 -4.91 2.13 2.65
CA LEU A 12 -5.44 1.33 1.56
C LEU A 12 -6.88 1.67 1.20
N ASP A 13 -7.61 2.31 2.11
CA ASP A 13 -8.98 2.74 1.85
C ASP A 13 -9.09 4.22 1.50
N SER A 14 -7.97 4.88 1.20
CA SER A 14 -8.01 6.32 0.93
C SER A 14 -8.64 6.61 -0.43
N PRO A 15 -9.34 7.73 -0.55
CA PRO A 15 -9.89 8.12 -1.85
C PRO A 15 -8.80 8.42 -2.86
N GLU A 16 -7.65 8.90 -2.42
CA GLU A 16 -6.55 9.18 -3.33
C GLU A 16 -6.03 7.91 -3.99
N LEU A 17 -5.91 6.83 -3.22
CA LEU A 17 -5.50 5.56 -3.80
C LEU A 17 -6.57 5.01 -4.74
N ALA A 18 -7.84 5.11 -4.35
CA ALA A 18 -8.92 4.65 -5.20
C ALA A 18 -8.92 5.39 -6.54
N GLU A 19 -8.64 6.69 -6.51
CA GLU A 19 -8.59 7.46 -7.74
C GLU A 19 -7.40 7.04 -8.61
N ALA A 20 -6.24 6.80 -8.01
CA ALA A 20 -5.06 6.36 -8.73
C ALA A 20 -5.30 5.03 -9.42
N VAL A 21 -6.00 4.12 -8.75
CA VAL A 21 -6.34 2.81 -9.30
C VAL A 21 -7.29 2.98 -10.49
N ARG A 22 -8.32 3.83 -10.32
CA ARG A 22 -9.27 4.07 -11.41
C ARG A 22 -8.58 4.64 -12.64
N GLU A 23 -7.64 5.56 -12.43
CA GLU A 23 -6.89 6.15 -13.54
C GLU A 23 -6.14 5.08 -14.34
N ARG A 24 -5.51 4.14 -13.63
CA ARG A 24 -4.77 3.08 -14.30
C ARG A 24 -5.70 2.12 -15.02
N MET A 25 -6.84 1.81 -14.41
CA MET A 25 -7.81 0.93 -15.07
C MET A 25 -8.39 1.57 -16.33
N ALA A 26 -8.50 2.89 -16.36
CA ALA A 26 -9.04 3.60 -17.51
C ALA A 26 -8.09 3.56 -18.71
N THR A 27 -6.81 3.28 -18.51
CA THR A 27 -5.85 3.25 -19.60
C THR A 27 -5.78 1.90 -20.30
N GLY A 28 -6.45 0.89 -19.78
CA GLY A 28 -6.47 -0.43 -20.39
C GLY A 28 -6.50 -1.53 -19.34
N PRO A 29 -6.44 -2.80 -19.78
CA PRO A 29 -6.46 -3.92 -18.85
C PRO A 29 -5.32 -3.82 -17.86
N ALA A 30 -5.60 -4.09 -16.59
CA ALA A 30 -4.63 -3.93 -15.53
C ALA A 30 -4.86 -4.96 -14.45
N THR A 31 -3.76 -5.38 -13.80
CA THR A 31 -3.83 -6.20 -12.60
C THR A 31 -3.11 -5.47 -11.48
N PHE A 32 -3.58 -5.70 -10.27
CA PHE A 32 -3.00 -5.07 -9.08
C PHE A 32 -2.64 -6.15 -8.07
N HIS A 33 -1.45 -6.06 -7.51
CA HIS A 33 -1.05 -6.91 -6.41
C HIS A 33 -0.77 -6.01 -5.22
N ILE A 34 -1.45 -6.26 -4.11
CA ILE A 34 -1.35 -5.42 -2.92
C ILE A 34 -0.41 -6.08 -1.93
N VAL A 35 0.59 -5.35 -1.48
CA VAL A 35 1.47 -5.81 -0.42
C VAL A 35 1.24 -4.92 0.79
N VAL A 36 0.89 -5.53 1.91
CA VAL A 36 0.70 -4.80 3.16
C VAL A 36 1.86 -5.14 4.08
N PRO A 37 2.84 -4.23 4.19
CA PRO A 37 3.93 -4.48 5.15
C PRO A 37 3.36 -4.58 6.55
N ALA A 38 3.82 -5.56 7.30
CA ALA A 38 3.35 -5.78 8.67
C ALA A 38 4.06 -4.81 9.61
N THR A 39 3.98 -3.53 9.30
CA THR A 39 4.61 -2.48 10.06
C THR A 39 3.80 -2.24 11.34
N PRO A 40 4.43 -2.31 12.51
CA PRO A 40 3.70 -2.05 13.74
C PRO A 40 3.20 -0.63 13.78
N VAL A 41 1.97 -0.46 14.26
CA VAL A 41 1.44 0.86 14.55
C VAL A 41 1.58 1.01 16.04
N GLN A 42 2.54 1.83 16.45
CA GLN A 42 2.83 1.97 17.86
C GLN A 42 1.73 2.71 18.58
N ARG A 43 1.27 2.12 19.66
CA ARG A 43 0.29 2.75 20.50
C ARG A 43 0.74 2.56 21.94
N GLY A 44 0.98 3.64 22.64
CA GLY A 44 1.46 3.57 23.99
C GLY A 44 2.87 3.01 24.05
N LEU A 45 3.15 2.22 25.07
CA LEU A 45 4.49 1.76 25.35
C LEU A 45 4.85 0.43 24.71
N THR A 46 3.87 -0.32 24.27
CA THR A 46 4.14 -1.65 23.75
C THR A 46 3.41 -1.87 22.44
N TRP A 47 3.94 -2.77 21.65
CA TRP A 47 3.28 -3.25 20.46
C TRP A 47 3.64 -4.72 20.29
N ASP A 48 2.83 -5.42 19.52
CA ASP A 48 2.97 -6.85 19.33
C ASP A 48 3.01 -7.13 17.83
N GLU A 49 3.97 -7.94 17.40
CA GLU A 49 4.08 -8.30 16.00
C GLU A 49 2.86 -9.07 15.51
N ASP A 50 2.29 -9.89 16.37
CA ASP A 50 1.08 -10.62 15.98
C ASP A 50 -0.08 -9.67 15.77
N GLU A 51 -0.19 -8.63 16.59
CA GLU A 51 -1.22 -7.61 16.40
C GLU A 51 -1.00 -6.83 15.13
N ALA A 52 0.26 -6.52 14.82
CA ALA A 52 0.59 -5.80 13.59
C ALA A 52 0.20 -6.63 12.37
N ARG A 53 0.51 -7.94 12.42
CA ARG A 53 0.17 -8.82 11.30
C ARG A 53 -1.34 -9.00 11.18
N ALA A 54 -2.04 -9.14 12.29
CA ALA A 54 -3.49 -9.27 12.26
C ALA A 54 -4.16 -8.02 11.70
N ALA A 55 -3.67 -6.84 12.09
CA ALA A 55 -4.18 -5.59 11.55
C ALA A 55 -3.92 -5.50 10.05
N ALA A 56 -2.72 -5.91 9.61
CA ALA A 56 -2.38 -5.90 8.20
C ALA A 56 -3.28 -6.84 7.42
N GLN A 57 -3.56 -8.03 7.98
CA GLN A 57 -4.43 -8.99 7.32
C GLN A 57 -5.84 -8.44 7.16
N ALA A 58 -6.37 -7.77 8.18
CA ALA A 58 -7.71 -7.20 8.11
C ALA A 58 -7.76 -6.09 7.05
N ARG A 59 -6.73 -5.27 6.98
CA ARG A 59 -6.67 -4.21 5.98
C ARG A 59 -6.53 -4.77 4.58
N LEU A 60 -5.76 -5.83 4.42
CA LEU A 60 -5.62 -6.47 3.12
C LEU A 60 -6.96 -7.07 2.66
N ALA A 61 -7.65 -7.77 3.55
CA ALA A 61 -8.94 -8.37 3.18
C ALA A 61 -9.93 -7.30 2.74
N ASP A 62 -9.98 -6.19 3.47
CA ASP A 62 -10.87 -5.09 3.12
C ASP A 62 -10.47 -4.46 1.78
N ALA A 63 -9.18 -4.28 1.54
CA ALA A 63 -8.70 -3.70 0.29
C ALA A 63 -9.01 -4.60 -0.90
N LEU A 64 -8.81 -5.91 -0.75
CA LEU A 64 -9.13 -6.85 -1.82
C LEU A 64 -10.60 -6.75 -2.20
N GLU A 65 -11.47 -6.66 -1.19
CA GLU A 65 -12.89 -6.54 -1.44
C GLU A 65 -13.22 -5.23 -2.16
N ARG A 66 -12.63 -4.13 -1.72
CA ARG A 66 -12.88 -2.82 -2.34
C ARG A 66 -12.40 -2.78 -3.78
N PHE A 67 -11.21 -3.32 -4.04
CA PHE A 67 -10.67 -3.34 -5.40
C PHE A 67 -11.54 -4.21 -6.31
N ARG A 68 -11.94 -5.38 -5.83
CA ARG A 68 -12.81 -6.25 -6.62
C ARG A 68 -14.14 -5.60 -6.92
N SER A 69 -14.72 -4.91 -5.94
CA SER A 69 -15.99 -4.22 -6.13
C SER A 69 -15.91 -3.12 -7.19
N SER A 70 -14.74 -2.54 -7.37
CA SER A 70 -14.56 -1.52 -8.40
C SER A 70 -14.21 -2.13 -9.76
N GLY A 71 -14.15 -3.44 -9.87
CA GLY A 71 -13.88 -4.11 -11.14
C GLY A 71 -12.43 -4.47 -11.37
N ALA A 72 -11.57 -4.28 -10.39
CA ALA A 72 -10.14 -4.56 -10.56
C ALA A 72 -9.85 -6.04 -10.39
N THR A 73 -8.87 -6.53 -11.16
CA THR A 73 -8.28 -7.84 -10.94
C THR A 73 -7.18 -7.66 -9.92
N VAL A 74 -7.33 -8.27 -8.76
CA VAL A 74 -6.45 -7.97 -7.64
C VAL A 74 -6.07 -9.23 -6.87
N SER A 75 -4.84 -9.24 -6.36
CA SER A 75 -4.34 -10.24 -5.42
C SER A 75 -3.57 -9.50 -4.35
N GLY A 76 -3.13 -10.21 -3.33
CA GLY A 76 -2.39 -9.53 -2.27
C GLY A 76 -1.69 -10.46 -1.32
N GLU A 77 -0.83 -9.88 -0.50
CA GLU A 77 -0.07 -10.62 0.51
C GLU A 77 0.38 -9.69 1.62
N ILE A 78 0.69 -10.28 2.76
CA ILE A 78 1.31 -9.55 3.86
C ILE A 78 2.82 -9.64 3.66
N GLY A 79 3.51 -8.52 3.76
CA GLY A 79 4.95 -8.49 3.54
C GLY A 79 5.73 -8.20 4.81
N HIS A 80 7.04 -8.11 4.63
CA HIS A 80 7.96 -7.77 5.70
C HIS A 80 7.57 -6.45 6.35
N ARG A 81 7.89 -6.30 7.62
CA ARG A 81 7.54 -5.07 8.35
C ARG A 81 8.20 -3.82 7.76
N ASP A 82 9.36 -3.97 7.12
CA ASP A 82 10.00 -2.86 6.43
C ASP A 82 9.41 -2.76 5.02
N PRO A 83 8.79 -1.63 4.67
CA PRO A 83 8.14 -1.52 3.37
C PRO A 83 9.09 -1.66 2.18
N VAL A 84 10.36 -1.29 2.33
CA VAL A 84 11.32 -1.46 1.25
C VAL A 84 11.56 -2.95 1.00
N GLU A 85 11.81 -3.72 2.07
CA GLU A 85 12.01 -5.16 1.91
C GLU A 85 10.75 -5.84 1.42
N ALA A 86 9.59 -5.42 1.92
CA ALA A 86 8.33 -6.00 1.47
C ALA A 86 8.13 -5.78 -0.03
N THR A 87 8.49 -4.59 -0.52
CA THR A 87 8.37 -4.28 -1.94
C THR A 87 9.35 -5.11 -2.76
N GLU A 88 10.60 -5.20 -2.31
CA GLU A 88 11.61 -5.96 -3.03
C GLU A 88 11.22 -7.44 -3.10
N ASP A 89 10.72 -7.99 -2.00
CA ASP A 89 10.29 -9.37 -1.98
C ASP A 89 9.13 -9.61 -2.96
N ALA A 90 8.18 -8.68 -2.99
CA ALA A 90 7.02 -8.83 -3.86
C ALA A 90 7.38 -8.71 -5.33
N LEU A 91 8.44 -7.99 -5.65
CA LEU A 91 8.85 -7.82 -7.04
C LEU A 91 9.59 -9.05 -7.58
N ARG A 92 10.08 -9.92 -6.70
CA ARG A 92 10.76 -11.12 -7.17
C ARG A 92 9.77 -12.03 -7.87
N GLY A 93 10.09 -12.39 -9.11
CA GLY A 93 9.24 -13.27 -9.88
C GLY A 93 7.99 -12.64 -10.44
N ARG A 94 7.87 -11.33 -10.37
CA ARG A 94 6.72 -10.62 -10.94
C ARG A 94 7.21 -9.56 -11.91
N ASP A 95 6.49 -9.43 -13.00
CA ASP A 95 6.71 -8.33 -13.93
C ASP A 95 5.75 -7.22 -13.53
N VAL A 96 6.29 -6.14 -13.00
CA VAL A 96 5.50 -5.02 -12.52
C VAL A 96 5.90 -3.77 -13.30
N ASP A 97 4.92 -3.03 -13.76
CA ASP A 97 5.16 -1.82 -14.56
C ASP A 97 5.31 -0.58 -13.70
N GLU A 98 4.66 -0.56 -12.55
CA GLU A 98 4.71 0.60 -11.67
C GLU A 98 4.37 0.19 -10.25
N VAL A 99 5.05 0.83 -9.27
CA VAL A 99 4.75 0.66 -7.86
C VAL A 99 3.98 1.89 -7.38
N LEU A 100 2.84 1.66 -6.75
CA LEU A 100 2.06 2.72 -6.13
C LEU A 100 2.29 2.64 -4.63
N LEU A 101 3.02 3.59 -4.09
CA LEU A 101 3.31 3.62 -2.65
C LEU A 101 2.31 4.56 -1.98
N SER A 102 1.41 3.98 -1.20
CA SER A 102 0.34 4.74 -0.55
C SER A 102 0.76 5.09 0.87
N THR A 103 0.77 6.37 1.20
CA THR A 103 1.28 6.85 2.48
C THR A 103 0.31 7.80 3.16
N LEU A 104 0.47 7.96 4.46
CA LEU A 104 -0.16 9.04 5.21
C LEU A 104 0.50 10.37 4.85
N PRO A 105 -0.13 11.49 5.20
CA PRO A 105 0.47 12.80 4.90
C PRO A 105 1.82 12.98 5.60
N PRO A 106 2.67 13.86 5.04
CA PRO A 106 3.92 14.19 5.71
C PRO A 106 3.65 14.70 7.13
N GLY A 107 4.55 14.38 8.03
CA GLY A 107 4.41 14.75 9.44
C GLY A 107 3.78 13.67 10.27
N ILE A 108 2.90 12.84 9.69
CA ILE A 108 2.34 11.70 10.41
C ILE A 108 2.72 10.38 9.77
N SER A 109 3.23 10.38 8.55
CA SER A 109 3.66 9.14 7.92
C SER A 109 5.01 8.72 8.48
N ARG A 110 5.07 7.52 9.06
CA ARG A 110 6.35 6.98 9.51
C ARG A 110 7.23 6.60 8.33
N TRP A 111 6.61 6.16 7.25
CA TRP A 111 7.36 5.80 6.05
C TRP A 111 8.04 7.02 5.44
N LEU A 112 7.33 8.17 5.40
CA LEU A 112 7.94 9.39 4.89
C LEU A 112 9.04 9.87 5.83
N GLY A 113 8.85 9.72 7.14
CA GLY A 113 9.88 10.06 8.11
C GLY A 113 11.13 9.19 8.00
N GLN A 114 10.99 7.96 7.47
CA GLN A 114 12.11 7.06 7.24
C GLN A 114 12.61 7.11 5.80
N ASP A 115 12.08 8.05 5.03
CA ASP A 115 12.49 8.28 3.64
C ASP A 115 12.31 7.04 2.76
N VAL A 116 11.22 6.33 2.97
CA VAL A 116 10.92 5.12 2.20
C VAL A 116 10.85 5.41 0.69
N PRO A 117 10.22 6.52 0.24
CA PRO A 117 10.17 6.76 -1.20
C PRO A 117 11.55 6.84 -1.85
N THR A 118 12.49 7.55 -1.23
CA THR A 118 13.84 7.66 -1.78
C THR A 118 14.57 6.34 -1.71
N ARG A 119 14.43 5.63 -0.60
CA ARG A 119 15.06 4.31 -0.45
C ARG A 119 14.56 3.33 -1.50
N LEU A 120 13.26 3.34 -1.77
CA LEU A 120 12.69 2.47 -2.80
C LEU A 120 13.22 2.84 -4.19
N LYS A 121 13.20 4.13 -4.51
CA LYS A 121 13.67 4.57 -5.82
C LYS A 121 15.12 4.22 -6.06
N GLY A 122 15.89 4.12 -4.99
CA GLY A 122 17.29 3.74 -5.09
C GLY A 122 17.53 2.23 -5.15
N SER A 123 16.55 1.42 -4.79
CA SER A 123 16.76 -0.03 -4.70
C SER A 123 16.05 -0.82 -5.79
N ILE A 124 15.10 -0.22 -6.51
CA ILE A 124 14.36 -0.93 -7.56
C ILE A 124 14.39 -0.12 -8.84
N LEU A 125 14.20 -0.81 -9.97
CA LEU A 125 14.19 -0.17 -11.28
C LEU A 125 12.81 0.22 -11.75
N VAL A 126 11.78 -0.31 -11.11
CA VAL A 126 10.40 -0.02 -11.48
C VAL A 126 10.03 1.38 -11.02
N PRO A 127 9.33 2.17 -11.83
CA PRO A 127 8.90 3.50 -11.39
C PRO A 127 8.03 3.44 -10.14
N VAL A 128 8.25 4.38 -9.23
CA VAL A 128 7.49 4.49 -7.99
C VAL A 128 6.70 5.77 -8.00
N THR A 129 5.39 5.68 -7.80
CA THR A 129 4.53 6.84 -7.64
C THR A 129 4.03 6.85 -6.20
N VAL A 130 4.29 7.96 -5.51
CA VAL A 130 3.83 8.11 -4.13
C VAL A 130 2.44 8.74 -4.15
N ILE A 131 1.51 8.05 -3.49
CA ILE A 131 0.13 8.53 -3.38
C ILE A 131 -0.10 8.85 -1.91
N THR A 132 -0.31 10.13 -1.62
CA THR A 132 -0.45 10.60 -0.26
C THR A 132 -1.92 10.80 0.06
N ALA A 133 -2.39 10.18 1.13
CA ALA A 133 -3.73 10.40 1.62
C ALA A 133 -3.75 11.78 2.25
N LEU A 134 -4.59 12.66 1.73
CA LEU A 134 -4.66 14.03 2.22
C LEU A 134 -5.51 14.16 3.48
N ARG A 135 -6.39 13.19 3.71
CA ARG A 135 -7.12 13.12 4.97
C ARG A 135 -7.19 11.68 5.39
N GLN A 136 -7.19 11.44 6.68
CA GLN A 136 -7.26 10.09 7.19
C GLN A 136 -8.66 9.55 7.05
N SER A 137 -8.77 8.32 6.57
CA SER A 137 -10.08 7.70 6.40
C SER A 137 -10.80 7.57 7.72
N VAL A 138 -10.06 7.38 8.78
CA VAL A 138 -10.65 7.23 10.07
C VAL A 138 -11.40 8.47 10.49
N SER A 139 -11.01 9.61 10.00
CA SER A 139 -11.73 10.81 10.36
C SER A 139 -13.13 10.81 9.81
N THR A 140 -13.37 10.03 8.80
CA THR A 140 -14.70 9.95 8.28
C THR A 140 -15.54 9.01 9.09
N ALA A 141 -14.91 8.09 9.73
CA ALA A 141 -15.65 7.14 10.50
C ALA A 141 -16.36 7.80 11.63
N ARG A 142 -15.85 8.96 12.06
CA ARG A 142 -16.42 9.57 13.07
C ARG A 142 -17.52 10.27 12.67
N ALA A 143 -17.70 10.37 11.62
CA ALA A 143 -18.86 11.09 11.20
C ALA A 143 -20.11 10.55 11.83
#